data_64811a486a8004848afb0e6c2fc607cb
#
_entry.id   64811a486a8004848afb0e6c2fc607cb
#
_cell.length_a   1.000
_cell.length_b   1.000
_cell.length_c   1.000
_cell.angle_alpha   90.00
_cell.angle_beta   90.00
_cell.angle_gamma   90.00
#
_symmetry.space_group_name_H-M   'P 1'
#
loop_
_entity.id
_entity.type
_entity.pdbx_description
1 polymer ?
#
loop_
_entity_poly.entity_id
_entity_poly.type
_entity_poly.pdbx_seq_one_letter_code
_entity_poly.pdbx_strand_id
1 'polypeptide(L)'
;MSKPRLVIFHRNMGLLGGAQRDLIVALPEHAKRWSITVATLNAPQLLLDRCEQLGIDVVAPDSPWQLPTGPIAEVTARAGRSALKAWRKLRTKLQPALDAADACYIVLSTGGMEVLDIVPNNRPLYVYIHERDKGIYDNVLQRNMDGDLRYPLFVKKLALTYLRRWDQRWHKRLWKRPQSAVSANTPTSSRLLASSHGWPVSKNWIAGEVKFRDDQKRPAEVGVLWPAIDPSAWPAEETEGERKVWDAFSHKPTIPYLLTIGRAGFMKGSKEAVQIASAASLPLVHVGGGETEEMRRQANKFGAELIVMPRIDELEIVALMRNAHALIATARTEGFGLTPMEAAMVGTPALVVSDCGFTHTVTDGFNGRRLSWPNTEKGIEEWVKAVQQAGDETIRIEWSNAGRERILERFTAAHQAEGLARGLAAMGVDVKTTDLEMLPGLDPA
;
A
#
# COMPACT_ATOMS: atom_id res chain seq x y z
N MET A 1 -14.67 27.34 15.24
CA MET A 1 -13.99 26.40 16.17
C MET A 1 -12.61 26.11 15.61
N SER A 2 -11.58 26.01 16.45
CA SER A 2 -10.25 25.58 16.03
C SER A 2 -10.31 24.10 15.65
N LYS A 3 -9.53 23.69 14.64
CA LYS A 3 -9.43 22.27 14.26
C LYS A 3 -8.84 21.46 15.43
N PRO A 4 -9.36 20.24 15.71
CA PRO A 4 -8.74 19.35 16.69
C PRO A 4 -7.32 18.95 16.25
N ARG A 5 -6.46 18.63 17.21
CA ARG A 5 -5.03 18.35 17.00
C ARG A 5 -4.80 16.84 16.84
N LEU A 6 -4.20 16.46 15.72
CA LEU A 6 -3.89 15.06 15.39
C LEU A 6 -2.38 14.85 15.29
N VAL A 7 -1.85 13.90 16.06
CA VAL A 7 -0.48 13.44 15.87
C VAL A 7 -0.47 12.17 15.03
N ILE A 8 0.14 12.25 13.86
CA ILE A 8 0.29 11.11 12.91
C ILE A 8 1.66 10.50 13.09
N PHE A 9 1.72 9.18 13.27
CA PHE A 9 2.97 8.44 13.41
C PHE A 9 3.20 7.55 12.20
N HIS A 10 4.37 7.67 11.59
CA HIS A 10 4.86 6.72 10.59
C HIS A 10 6.34 6.43 10.82
N ARG A 11 6.74 5.16 10.93
CA ARG A 11 8.11 4.80 11.33
C ARG A 11 9.18 5.33 10.38
N ASN A 12 8.99 5.21 9.08
CA ASN A 12 10.00 5.56 8.08
C ASN A 12 9.35 6.06 6.79
N MET A 13 9.44 7.35 6.53
CA MET A 13 8.95 7.98 5.30
C MET A 13 10.01 8.03 4.19
N GLY A 14 11.28 7.66 4.49
CA GLY A 14 12.38 7.67 3.52
C GLY A 14 12.35 6.57 2.46
N LEU A 15 11.52 5.55 2.66
CA LEU A 15 11.29 4.49 1.68
C LEU A 15 9.93 4.72 1.03
N LEU A 16 9.88 5.36 -0.13
CA LEU A 16 8.62 5.62 -0.83
C LEU A 16 8.01 4.32 -1.39
N GLY A 17 7.25 3.64 -0.55
CA GLY A 17 6.39 2.52 -0.92
C GLY A 17 4.91 2.95 -0.94
N GLY A 18 3.99 2.00 -1.16
CA GLY A 18 2.55 2.29 -1.23
C GLY A 18 1.99 2.98 0.01
N ALA A 19 2.40 2.55 1.21
CA ALA A 19 1.90 3.15 2.45
C ALA A 19 2.39 4.58 2.71
N GLN A 20 3.60 4.91 2.30
CA GLN A 20 4.14 6.28 2.39
C GLN A 20 3.45 7.20 1.39
N ARG A 21 3.26 6.73 0.15
CA ARG A 21 2.50 7.48 -0.87
C ARG A 21 1.06 7.70 -0.43
N ASP A 22 0.40 6.69 0.08
CA ASP A 22 -0.96 6.77 0.61
C ASP A 22 -1.10 7.88 1.67
N LEU A 23 -0.19 7.92 2.65
CA LEU A 23 -0.20 8.99 3.66
C LEU A 23 0.01 10.36 3.03
N ILE A 24 0.99 10.53 2.13
CA ILE A 24 1.29 11.83 1.48
C ILE A 24 0.07 12.31 0.67
N VAL A 25 -0.60 11.41 -0.05
CA VAL A 25 -1.81 11.70 -0.82
C VAL A 25 -2.97 12.10 0.08
N ALA A 26 -3.10 11.49 1.25
CA ALA A 26 -4.19 11.77 2.18
C ALA A 26 -4.00 13.05 3.02
N LEU A 27 -2.76 13.52 3.21
CA LEU A 27 -2.44 14.67 4.07
C LEU A 27 -3.26 15.94 3.76
N PRO A 28 -3.48 16.36 2.50
CA PRO A 28 -4.29 17.56 2.21
C PRO A 28 -5.72 17.47 2.74
N GLU A 29 -6.36 16.32 2.59
CA GLU A 29 -7.72 16.11 3.08
C GLU A 29 -7.79 16.01 4.62
N HIS A 30 -6.78 15.37 5.21
CA HIS A 30 -6.64 15.37 6.67
C HIS A 30 -6.41 16.79 7.21
N ALA A 31 -5.58 17.61 6.56
CA ALA A 31 -5.30 18.99 6.98
C ALA A 31 -6.52 19.92 6.90
N LYS A 32 -7.55 19.59 6.11
CA LYS A 32 -8.82 20.32 6.12
C LYS A 32 -9.57 20.17 7.45
N ARG A 33 -9.39 19.06 8.16
CA ARG A 33 -10.13 18.66 9.36
C ARG A 33 -9.32 18.79 10.65
N TRP A 34 -8.00 18.68 10.57
CA TRP A 34 -7.08 18.56 11.70
C TRP A 34 -5.98 19.61 11.65
N SER A 35 -5.53 20.05 12.82
CA SER A 35 -4.19 20.63 13.00
C SER A 35 -3.22 19.46 13.22
N ILE A 36 -2.30 19.25 12.28
CA ILE A 36 -1.53 18.01 12.19
C ILE A 36 -0.09 18.22 12.63
N THR A 37 0.43 17.26 13.40
CA THR A 37 1.86 17.04 13.59
C THR A 37 2.22 15.64 13.07
N VAL A 38 3.15 15.53 12.12
CA VAL A 38 3.68 14.25 11.64
C VAL A 38 4.94 13.88 12.41
N ALA A 39 4.93 12.75 13.09
CA ALA A 39 6.06 12.19 13.81
C ALA A 39 6.64 11.00 13.01
N THR A 40 7.92 11.09 12.64
CA THR A 40 8.61 10.03 11.90
C THR A 40 10.07 9.89 12.33
N LEU A 41 10.64 8.71 12.15
CA LEU A 41 12.07 8.48 12.41
C LEU A 41 12.95 8.80 11.21
N ASN A 42 12.35 9.02 10.03
CA ASN A 42 13.06 9.44 8.83
C ASN A 42 12.11 10.28 7.96
N ALA A 43 12.40 11.57 7.83
CA ALA A 43 11.65 12.55 7.06
C ALA A 43 12.44 12.91 5.78
N PRO A 44 12.05 12.40 4.59
CA PRO A 44 12.65 12.81 3.33
C PRO A 44 12.18 14.23 2.94
N GLN A 45 12.94 14.90 2.08
CA GLN A 45 12.64 16.26 1.64
C GLN A 45 11.23 16.40 1.06
N LEU A 46 10.81 15.44 0.25
CA LEU A 46 9.45 15.40 -0.32
C LEU A 46 8.34 15.50 0.75
N LEU A 47 8.51 14.83 1.90
CA LEU A 47 7.55 14.94 3.00
C LEU A 47 7.61 16.33 3.64
N LEU A 48 8.82 16.86 3.86
CA LEU A 48 9.03 18.17 4.47
C LEU A 48 8.39 19.27 3.63
N ASP A 49 8.66 19.29 2.32
CA ASP A 49 8.10 20.26 1.38
C ASP A 49 6.56 20.18 1.35
N ARG A 50 6.02 18.96 1.34
CA ARG A 50 4.57 18.75 1.33
C ARG A 50 3.92 19.22 2.63
N CYS A 51 4.54 18.92 3.77
CA CYS A 51 4.06 19.35 5.08
C CYS A 51 4.14 20.87 5.23
N GLU A 52 5.22 21.51 4.78
CA GLU A 52 5.37 22.97 4.79
C GLU A 52 4.26 23.66 3.98
N GLN A 53 4.00 23.19 2.76
CA GLN A 53 2.90 23.69 1.91
C GLN A 53 1.53 23.61 2.58
N LEU A 54 1.32 22.62 3.44
CA LEU A 54 0.05 22.37 4.13
C LEU A 54 -0.02 22.99 5.55
N GLY A 55 1.04 23.62 6.02
CA GLY A 55 1.14 24.11 7.39
C GLY A 55 1.13 22.99 8.44
N ILE A 56 1.73 21.86 8.13
CA ILE A 56 1.84 20.68 8.99
C ILE A 56 3.20 20.64 9.65
N ASP A 57 3.24 20.50 10.97
CA ASP A 57 4.48 20.34 11.71
C ASP A 57 5.08 18.94 11.51
N VAL A 58 6.40 18.85 11.34
CA VAL A 58 7.12 17.57 11.27
C VAL A 58 8.09 17.44 12.42
N VAL A 59 7.97 16.37 13.20
CA VAL A 59 8.88 16.04 14.29
C VAL A 59 9.67 14.78 13.92
N ALA A 60 10.97 14.95 13.71
CA ALA A 60 11.89 13.89 13.36
C ALA A 60 13.21 14.01 14.17
N PRO A 61 14.03 12.94 14.27
CA PRO A 61 15.35 13.03 14.86
C PRO A 61 16.30 13.85 13.96
N ASP A 62 17.30 14.51 14.56
CA ASP A 62 18.30 15.30 13.84
C ASP A 62 19.09 14.49 12.81
N SER A 63 19.28 13.20 13.10
CA SER A 63 19.87 12.24 12.17
C SER A 63 18.82 11.17 11.84
N PRO A 64 18.50 10.95 10.56
CA PRO A 64 17.51 9.96 10.14
C PRO A 64 17.84 8.55 10.66
N TRP A 65 16.84 7.88 11.22
CA TRP A 65 17.01 6.49 11.63
C TRP A 65 17.24 5.60 10.42
N GLN A 66 18.26 4.76 10.51
CA GLN A 66 18.58 3.79 9.47
C GLN A 66 17.99 2.43 9.82
N LEU A 67 17.29 1.83 8.84
CA LEU A 67 16.82 0.46 8.97
C LEU A 67 18.02 -0.49 9.06
N PRO A 68 18.18 -1.23 10.16
CA PRO A 68 19.23 -2.24 10.24
C PRO A 68 19.09 -3.28 9.13
N THR A 69 20.17 -3.53 8.40
CA THR A 69 20.24 -4.47 7.28
C THR A 69 21.13 -5.66 7.60
N GLY A 70 21.06 -6.70 6.75
CA GLY A 70 21.89 -7.90 6.84
C GLY A 70 21.22 -9.08 7.54
N PRO A 71 21.79 -10.30 7.39
CA PRO A 71 21.17 -11.55 7.80
C PRO A 71 20.70 -11.60 9.26
N ILE A 72 21.49 -11.02 10.17
CA ILE A 72 21.14 -10.97 11.60
C ILE A 72 19.93 -10.04 11.84
N ALA A 73 19.82 -8.93 11.11
CA ALA A 73 18.72 -8.00 11.27
C ALA A 73 17.40 -8.59 10.75
N GLU A 74 17.47 -9.40 9.69
CA GLU A 74 16.32 -10.06 9.08
C GLU A 74 15.72 -11.17 9.95
N VAL A 75 16.55 -11.86 10.74
CA VAL A 75 16.12 -12.98 11.60
C VAL A 75 15.89 -12.59 13.06
N THR A 76 16.13 -11.33 13.42
CA THR A 76 15.97 -10.81 14.79
C THR A 76 15.08 -9.56 14.79
N ALA A 77 14.46 -9.25 15.93
CA ALA A 77 13.72 -7.98 16.08
C ALA A 77 14.64 -6.75 16.23
N ARG A 78 15.83 -6.75 15.61
CA ARG A 78 16.81 -5.67 15.73
C ARG A 78 16.27 -4.35 15.19
N ALA A 79 15.54 -4.40 14.06
CA ALA A 79 14.89 -3.22 13.49
C ALA A 79 13.87 -2.62 14.45
N GLY A 80 12.96 -3.43 15.01
CA GLY A 80 11.97 -2.97 15.99
C GLY A 80 12.60 -2.45 17.27
N ARG A 81 13.67 -3.11 17.79
CA ARG A 81 14.36 -2.63 19.01
C ARG A 81 15.10 -1.34 18.78
N SER A 82 15.76 -1.16 17.63
CA SER A 82 16.44 0.09 17.30
C SER A 82 15.46 1.23 17.09
N ALA A 83 14.34 0.97 16.41
CA ALA A 83 13.26 1.95 16.23
C ALA A 83 12.61 2.33 17.57
N LEU A 84 12.34 1.37 18.47
CA LEU A 84 11.86 1.65 19.82
C LEU A 84 12.79 2.59 20.59
N LYS A 85 14.11 2.37 20.51
CA LYS A 85 15.11 3.25 21.12
C LYS A 85 15.06 4.65 20.51
N ALA A 86 14.93 4.75 19.18
CA ALA A 86 14.82 6.02 18.47
C ALA A 86 13.52 6.77 18.84
N TRP A 87 12.38 6.10 18.91
CA TRP A 87 11.11 6.67 19.36
C TRP A 87 11.19 7.22 20.78
N ARG A 88 11.77 6.47 21.72
CA ARG A 88 11.99 6.94 23.10
C ARG A 88 12.84 8.20 23.17
N LYS A 89 13.88 8.28 22.35
CA LYS A 89 14.72 9.48 22.24
C LYS A 89 13.96 10.65 21.64
N LEU A 90 13.12 10.41 20.62
CA LEU A 90 12.32 11.44 19.96
C LEU A 90 11.18 11.97 20.86
N ARG A 91 10.73 11.18 21.84
CA ARG A 91 9.59 11.52 22.72
C ARG A 91 9.73 12.90 23.36
N THR A 92 10.94 13.29 23.79
CA THR A 92 11.17 14.60 24.42
C THR A 92 10.82 15.76 23.48
N LYS A 93 11.23 15.66 22.20
CA LYS A 93 10.88 16.65 21.18
C LYS A 93 9.37 16.65 20.85
N LEU A 94 8.76 15.48 20.91
CA LEU A 94 7.36 15.27 20.56
C LEU A 94 6.40 15.57 21.72
N GLN A 95 6.89 15.66 22.96
CA GLN A 95 6.06 15.81 24.16
C GLN A 95 5.06 16.96 24.08
N PRO A 96 5.42 18.18 23.59
CA PRO A 96 4.45 19.27 23.50
C PRO A 96 3.27 18.95 22.56
N ALA A 97 3.55 18.28 21.43
CA ALA A 97 2.49 17.86 20.50
C ALA A 97 1.61 16.75 21.09
N LEU A 98 2.20 15.81 21.85
CA LEU A 98 1.45 14.75 22.53
C LEU A 98 0.55 15.27 23.64
N ASP A 99 1.01 16.24 24.41
CA ASP A 99 0.23 16.87 25.50
C ASP A 99 -0.95 17.66 24.95
N ALA A 100 -0.77 18.28 23.79
CA ALA A 100 -1.78 19.07 23.11
C ALA A 100 -2.72 18.25 22.21
N ALA A 101 -2.39 16.98 21.92
CA ALA A 101 -3.14 16.15 20.98
C ALA A 101 -4.56 15.83 21.48
N ASP A 102 -5.56 15.95 20.61
CA ASP A 102 -6.91 15.45 20.82
C ASP A 102 -7.04 13.99 20.40
N ALA A 103 -6.22 13.57 19.42
CA ALA A 103 -6.15 12.19 18.95
C ALA A 103 -4.76 11.84 18.39
N CYS A 104 -4.50 10.53 18.30
CA CYS A 104 -3.33 9.96 17.66
C CYS A 104 -3.73 9.04 16.51
N TYR A 105 -2.92 9.03 15.45
CA TYR A 105 -3.10 8.18 14.29
C TYR A 105 -1.77 7.49 13.94
N ILE A 106 -1.76 6.17 13.92
CA ILE A 106 -0.58 5.39 13.54
C ILE A 106 -0.82 4.78 12.16
N VAL A 107 0.06 5.06 11.22
CA VAL A 107 0.06 4.48 9.87
C VAL A 107 1.23 3.51 9.75
N LEU A 108 0.94 2.24 9.47
CA LEU A 108 1.93 1.18 9.40
C LEU A 108 1.96 0.53 8.01
N SER A 109 3.17 0.38 7.47
CA SER A 109 3.43 -0.47 6.30
C SER A 109 3.77 -1.90 6.74
N THR A 110 5.01 -2.10 7.16
CA THR A 110 5.53 -3.39 7.62
C THR A 110 6.19 -3.20 8.97
N GLY A 111 5.62 -3.74 10.03
CA GLY A 111 6.06 -3.51 11.41
C GLY A 111 5.88 -2.03 11.83
N GLY A 112 6.50 -1.62 12.92
CA GLY A 112 6.42 -0.22 13.41
C GLY A 112 5.51 -0.06 14.63
N MET A 113 4.84 -1.11 15.08
CA MET A 113 3.93 -1.07 16.24
C MET A 113 4.63 -0.71 17.55
N GLU A 114 5.95 -0.76 17.61
CA GLU A 114 6.74 -0.33 18.77
C GLU A 114 6.56 1.15 19.13
N VAL A 115 6.05 1.97 18.21
CA VAL A 115 5.67 3.37 18.46
C VAL A 115 4.61 3.50 19.57
N LEU A 116 3.81 2.46 19.81
CA LEU A 116 2.86 2.41 20.93
C LEU A 116 3.50 2.66 22.31
N ASP A 117 4.82 2.52 22.43
CA ASP A 117 5.53 2.77 23.70
C ASP A 117 5.50 4.24 24.09
N ILE A 118 5.42 5.13 23.12
CA ILE A 118 5.45 6.58 23.35
C ILE A 118 4.08 7.25 23.20
N VAL A 119 3.10 6.58 22.63
CA VAL A 119 1.74 7.12 22.46
C VAL A 119 0.99 7.15 23.80
N PRO A 120 0.49 8.32 24.26
CA PRO A 120 -0.21 8.46 25.55
C PRO A 120 -1.47 7.58 25.63
N ASN A 121 -1.63 6.84 26.71
CA ASN A 121 -2.76 5.92 26.89
C ASN A 121 -4.13 6.60 27.07
N ASN A 122 -4.14 7.87 27.43
CA ASN A 122 -5.32 8.69 27.66
C ASN A 122 -5.78 9.49 26.42
N ARG A 123 -5.23 9.20 25.24
CA ARG A 123 -5.64 9.82 23.97
C ARG A 123 -6.29 8.78 23.06
N PRO A 124 -7.40 9.08 22.39
CA PRO A 124 -7.96 8.25 21.34
C PRO A 124 -6.90 7.91 20.29
N LEU A 125 -6.87 6.64 19.88
CA LEU A 125 -5.87 6.13 18.95
C LEU A 125 -6.53 5.36 17.81
N TYR A 126 -6.32 5.81 16.58
CA TYR A 126 -6.64 5.04 15.39
C TYR A 126 -5.36 4.41 14.83
N VAL A 127 -5.38 3.11 14.57
CA VAL A 127 -4.23 2.39 13.99
C VAL A 127 -4.63 1.84 12.63
N TYR A 128 -3.95 2.31 11.60
CA TYR A 128 -4.11 1.87 10.24
C TYR A 128 -2.92 1.01 9.81
N ILE A 129 -3.17 -0.26 9.57
CA ILE A 129 -2.17 -1.24 9.19
C ILE A 129 -2.45 -1.63 7.75
N HIS A 130 -1.63 -1.18 6.81
CA HIS A 130 -1.84 -1.48 5.39
C HIS A 130 -1.97 -2.99 5.15
N GLU A 131 -1.06 -3.75 5.74
CA GLU A 131 -1.07 -5.21 5.65
C GLU A 131 -0.25 -5.82 6.79
N ARG A 132 -0.51 -7.08 7.12
CA ARG A 132 0.31 -7.79 8.10
C ARG A 132 1.76 -7.88 7.65
N ASP A 133 2.69 -8.06 8.58
CA ASP A 133 4.10 -8.21 8.25
C ASP A 133 4.35 -9.49 7.44
N LYS A 134 4.55 -9.32 6.12
CA LYS A 134 4.80 -10.41 5.16
C LYS A 134 6.08 -11.19 5.47
N GLY A 135 7.08 -10.53 6.03
CA GLY A 135 8.33 -11.17 6.43
C GLY A 135 8.16 -12.15 7.60
N ILE A 136 7.13 -11.93 8.43
CA ILE A 136 6.86 -12.74 9.62
C ILE A 136 5.79 -13.81 9.36
N TYR A 137 4.72 -13.46 8.61
CA TYR A 137 3.53 -14.29 8.47
C TYR A 137 3.40 -14.96 7.11
N ASP A 138 4.12 -14.48 6.09
CA ASP A 138 4.12 -15.03 4.75
C ASP A 138 5.49 -15.60 4.36
N ASN A 139 5.51 -16.51 3.39
CA ASN A 139 6.75 -17.14 2.92
C ASN A 139 7.33 -16.47 1.67
N VAL A 140 6.64 -15.45 1.15
CA VAL A 140 6.93 -14.88 -0.18
C VAL A 140 8.25 -14.11 -0.24
N LEU A 141 8.61 -13.39 0.82
CA LEU A 141 9.87 -12.63 0.87
C LEU A 141 11.12 -13.51 1.05
N GLN A 142 10.93 -14.77 1.37
CA GLN A 142 12.02 -15.72 1.64
C GLN A 142 12.28 -16.67 0.47
N ARG A 143 11.66 -16.40 -0.68
CA ARG A 143 11.82 -17.17 -1.90
C ARG A 143 12.56 -16.35 -2.95
N ASN A 144 13.37 -17.03 -3.76
CA ASN A 144 13.93 -16.48 -4.99
C ASN A 144 12.83 -16.39 -6.08
N MET A 145 13.16 -15.85 -7.23
CA MET A 145 12.19 -15.67 -8.32
C MET A 145 11.61 -16.99 -8.85
N ASP A 146 12.34 -18.10 -8.76
CA ASP A 146 11.87 -19.46 -9.12
C ASP A 146 10.97 -20.09 -8.06
N GLY A 147 10.88 -19.47 -6.88
CA GLY A 147 10.06 -19.96 -5.77
C GLY A 147 10.79 -20.84 -4.77
N ASP A 148 12.11 -21.03 -4.91
CA ASP A 148 12.92 -21.78 -3.97
C ASP A 148 13.19 -20.97 -2.70
N LEU A 149 13.33 -21.67 -1.57
CA LEU A 149 13.66 -21.02 -0.30
C LEU A 149 15.12 -20.54 -0.30
N ARG A 150 15.35 -19.30 0.12
CA ARG A 150 16.69 -18.70 0.24
C ARG A 150 17.49 -19.22 1.44
N TYR A 151 16.81 -19.76 2.46
CA TYR A 151 17.41 -20.20 3.71
C TYR A 151 16.85 -21.54 4.16
N PRO A 152 17.62 -22.35 4.92
CA PRO A 152 17.16 -23.61 5.48
C PRO A 152 15.95 -23.42 6.41
N LEU A 153 14.99 -24.34 6.33
CA LEU A 153 13.71 -24.28 7.03
C LEU A 153 13.83 -24.17 8.56
N PHE A 154 14.84 -24.83 9.18
CA PHE A 154 14.97 -24.86 10.65
C PHE A 154 15.43 -23.51 11.23
N VAL A 155 16.39 -22.84 10.57
CA VAL A 155 16.87 -21.50 10.96
C VAL A 155 15.71 -20.52 10.90
N LYS A 156 14.94 -20.59 9.81
CA LYS A 156 13.75 -19.81 9.59
C LYS A 156 12.72 -20.01 10.72
N LYS A 157 12.44 -21.25 11.11
CA LYS A 157 11.39 -21.58 12.09
C LYS A 157 11.68 -20.95 13.48
N LEU A 158 12.94 -20.98 13.92
CA LEU A 158 13.37 -20.34 15.16
C LEU A 158 13.27 -18.82 15.09
N ALA A 159 13.79 -18.20 14.03
CA ALA A 159 13.75 -16.77 13.83
C ALA A 159 12.30 -16.24 13.77
N LEU A 160 11.42 -16.90 13.00
CA LEU A 160 10.02 -16.50 12.91
C LEU A 160 9.27 -16.63 14.22
N THR A 161 9.56 -17.65 15.04
CA THR A 161 8.93 -17.78 16.37
C THR A 161 9.27 -16.60 17.26
N TYR A 162 10.53 -16.14 17.24
CA TYR A 162 10.96 -14.97 18.00
C TYR A 162 10.33 -13.67 17.46
N LEU A 163 10.36 -13.47 16.13
CA LEU A 163 9.78 -12.29 15.50
C LEU A 163 8.26 -12.20 15.71
N ARG A 164 7.55 -13.33 15.62
CA ARG A 164 6.12 -13.40 15.91
C ARG A 164 5.80 -13.04 17.36
N ARG A 165 6.60 -13.51 18.34
CA ARG A 165 6.42 -13.11 19.73
C ARG A 165 6.65 -11.62 19.96
N TRP A 166 7.64 -11.03 19.29
CA TRP A 166 7.88 -9.58 19.33
C TRP A 166 6.67 -8.81 18.77
N ASP A 167 6.22 -9.17 17.60
CA ASP A 167 5.08 -8.55 16.94
C ASP A 167 3.79 -8.71 17.74
N GLN A 168 3.45 -9.92 18.14
CA GLN A 168 2.27 -10.22 18.94
C GLN A 168 2.22 -9.48 20.30
N ARG A 169 3.37 -9.18 20.90
CA ARG A 169 3.43 -8.39 22.14
C ARG A 169 2.82 -7.01 21.95
N TRP A 170 3.15 -6.34 20.84
CA TRP A 170 2.66 -5.01 20.55
C TRP A 170 1.19 -5.01 20.13
N HIS A 171 0.79 -5.96 19.32
CA HIS A 171 -0.59 -6.13 18.90
C HIS A 171 -1.50 -6.48 20.11
N LYS A 172 -1.07 -7.32 21.01
CA LYS A 172 -1.78 -7.58 22.29
C LYS A 172 -1.92 -6.33 23.16
N ARG A 173 -0.90 -5.45 23.17
CA ARG A 173 -0.97 -4.17 23.89
C ARG A 173 -2.01 -3.24 23.25
N LEU A 174 -2.01 -3.12 21.93
CA LEU A 174 -3.03 -2.37 21.19
C LEU A 174 -4.44 -2.90 21.48
N TRP A 175 -4.63 -4.21 21.39
CA TRP A 175 -5.94 -4.84 21.58
C TRP A 175 -6.53 -4.60 22.97
N LYS A 176 -5.70 -4.38 23.96
CA LYS A 176 -6.10 -4.08 25.35
C LYS A 176 -6.24 -2.58 25.63
N ARG A 177 -5.82 -1.74 24.71
CA ARG A 177 -5.79 -0.29 24.90
C ARG A 177 -7.21 0.29 24.85
N PRO A 178 -7.60 1.14 25.82
CA PRO A 178 -8.86 1.87 25.75
C PRO A 178 -8.82 2.92 24.62
N GLN A 179 -9.99 3.35 24.19
CA GLN A 179 -10.20 4.36 23.15
C GLN A 179 -9.30 4.13 21.95
N SER A 180 -9.37 2.93 21.38
CA SER A 180 -8.56 2.59 20.21
C SER A 180 -9.35 1.80 19.18
N ALA A 181 -8.97 1.99 17.91
CA ALA A 181 -9.53 1.30 16.76
C ALA A 181 -8.39 0.79 15.86
N VAL A 182 -8.67 -0.26 15.12
CA VAL A 182 -7.72 -0.90 14.22
C VAL A 182 -8.40 -1.16 12.88
N SER A 183 -7.75 -0.77 11.79
CA SER A 183 -8.20 -1.06 10.42
C SER A 183 -7.03 -1.51 9.55
N ALA A 184 -7.35 -2.31 8.54
CA ALA A 184 -6.44 -2.64 7.45
C ALA A 184 -6.90 -1.99 6.15
N ASN A 185 -6.10 -2.08 5.08
CA ASN A 185 -6.38 -1.39 3.82
C ASN A 185 -7.44 -2.09 2.95
N THR A 186 -7.76 -3.35 3.22
CA THR A 186 -8.80 -4.12 2.51
C THR A 186 -9.44 -5.15 3.44
N PRO A 187 -10.62 -5.70 3.08
CA PRO A 187 -11.19 -6.87 3.75
C PRO A 187 -10.24 -8.05 3.83
N THR A 188 -9.51 -8.35 2.75
CA THR A 188 -8.51 -9.42 2.72
C THR A 188 -7.36 -9.16 3.71
N SER A 189 -6.79 -7.96 3.70
CA SER A 189 -5.74 -7.57 4.66
C SER A 189 -6.26 -7.59 6.10
N SER A 190 -7.51 -7.17 6.33
CA SER A 190 -8.17 -7.23 7.64
C SER A 190 -8.31 -8.67 8.13
N ARG A 191 -8.79 -9.60 7.29
CA ARG A 191 -8.87 -11.04 7.63
C ARG A 191 -7.50 -11.63 7.93
N LEU A 192 -6.49 -11.34 7.12
CA LEU A 192 -5.13 -11.82 7.30
C LEU A 192 -4.49 -11.28 8.59
N LEU A 193 -4.68 -10.01 8.88
CA LEU A 193 -4.22 -9.39 10.13
C LEU A 193 -4.91 -10.02 11.34
N ALA A 194 -6.23 -10.08 11.31
CA ALA A 194 -7.04 -10.65 12.38
C ALA A 194 -6.67 -12.10 12.66
N SER A 195 -6.55 -12.94 11.62
CA SER A 195 -6.16 -14.35 11.76
C SER A 195 -4.77 -14.53 12.38
N SER A 196 -3.83 -13.61 12.11
CA SER A 196 -2.47 -13.65 12.67
C SER A 196 -2.43 -13.40 14.17
N HIS A 197 -3.46 -12.74 14.71
CA HIS A 197 -3.52 -12.33 16.11
C HIS A 197 -4.72 -12.91 16.89
N GLY A 198 -5.58 -13.70 16.25
CA GLY A 198 -6.78 -14.25 16.85
C GLY A 198 -7.85 -13.18 17.14
N TRP A 199 -7.96 -12.17 16.30
CA TRP A 199 -8.92 -11.07 16.44
C TRP A 199 -10.16 -11.31 15.59
N PRO A 200 -11.35 -10.81 16.00
CA PRO A 200 -12.52 -10.75 15.14
C PRO A 200 -12.32 -9.80 13.95
N VAL A 201 -13.10 -10.02 12.92
CA VAL A 201 -13.06 -9.27 11.66
C VAL A 201 -14.39 -8.56 11.46
N SER A 202 -14.38 -7.34 10.96
CA SER A 202 -15.59 -6.61 10.58
C SER A 202 -16.34 -7.36 9.48
N LYS A 203 -17.67 -7.19 9.46
CA LYS A 203 -18.55 -7.78 8.44
C LYS A 203 -19.07 -6.75 7.44
N ASN A 204 -18.98 -5.45 7.76
CA ASN A 204 -19.63 -4.40 6.96
C ASN A 204 -18.70 -3.73 5.95
N TRP A 205 -17.39 -3.78 6.15
CA TRP A 205 -16.38 -3.23 5.25
C TRP A 205 -16.57 -1.76 4.84
N ILE A 206 -17.24 -0.97 5.68
CA ILE A 206 -17.36 0.47 5.50
C ILE A 206 -16.11 1.12 6.10
N ALA A 207 -15.45 1.98 5.31
CA ALA A 207 -14.23 2.64 5.75
C ALA A 207 -14.47 3.51 6.99
N GLY A 208 -13.64 3.30 8.02
CA GLY A 208 -13.73 4.03 9.27
C GLY A 208 -14.84 3.59 10.22
N GLU A 209 -15.69 2.63 9.84
CA GLU A 209 -16.60 2.00 10.80
C GLU A 209 -15.80 1.22 11.81
N VAL A 210 -16.01 1.53 13.09
CA VAL A 210 -15.33 0.91 14.21
C VAL A 210 -16.33 0.39 15.22
N LYS A 211 -16.05 -0.80 15.79
CA LYS A 211 -16.84 -1.38 16.87
C LYS A 211 -15.98 -1.58 18.10
N PHE A 212 -16.60 -1.34 19.23
CA PHE A 212 -15.96 -1.48 20.54
C PHE A 212 -16.61 -2.62 21.30
N ARG A 213 -15.78 -3.37 22.08
CA ARG A 213 -16.25 -4.51 22.84
C ARG A 213 -16.71 -4.17 24.26
N ASP A 214 -16.44 -2.94 24.72
CA ASP A 214 -16.75 -2.49 26.07
C ASP A 214 -16.78 -0.95 26.19
N ASP A 215 -17.19 -0.47 27.38
CA ASP A 215 -17.34 0.95 27.70
C ASP A 215 -16.01 1.72 27.65
N GLN A 216 -14.88 1.03 27.75
CA GLN A 216 -13.57 1.63 27.57
C GLN A 216 -13.21 1.86 26.09
N LYS A 217 -14.14 1.55 25.17
CA LYS A 217 -13.95 1.67 23.73
C LYS A 217 -12.70 0.93 23.24
N ARG A 218 -12.48 -0.30 23.72
CA ARG A 218 -11.44 -1.20 23.20
C ARG A 218 -11.89 -1.85 21.91
N PRO A 219 -10.98 -2.14 20.94
CA PRO A 219 -11.36 -2.70 19.65
C PRO A 219 -12.13 -4.00 19.79
N ALA A 220 -13.26 -4.14 19.09
CA ALA A 220 -14.02 -5.40 19.00
C ALA A 220 -13.63 -6.22 17.78
N GLU A 221 -13.18 -5.55 16.71
CA GLU A 221 -12.88 -6.16 15.41
C GLU A 221 -11.81 -5.36 14.66
N VAL A 222 -11.25 -5.94 13.61
CA VAL A 222 -10.41 -5.23 12.63
C VAL A 222 -11.30 -4.72 11.52
N GLY A 223 -11.37 -3.41 11.38
CA GLY A 223 -12.11 -2.72 10.33
C GLY A 223 -11.32 -2.55 9.04
N VAL A 224 -11.83 -1.67 8.16
CA VAL A 224 -11.18 -1.27 6.91
C VAL A 224 -11.04 0.24 6.86
N LEU A 225 -9.92 0.71 6.32
CA LEU A 225 -9.71 2.08 5.86
C LEU A 225 -9.03 1.99 4.49
N TRP A 226 -9.72 2.43 3.43
CA TRP A 226 -9.20 2.31 2.07
C TRP A 226 -8.01 3.24 1.84
N PRO A 227 -6.98 2.82 1.07
CA PRO A 227 -5.92 3.72 0.62
C PRO A 227 -6.47 4.85 -0.24
N ALA A 228 -5.79 5.98 -0.19
CA ALA A 228 -6.13 7.17 -0.95
C ALA A 228 -5.48 7.15 -2.34
N ILE A 229 -6.26 7.53 -3.35
CA ILE A 229 -5.78 7.85 -4.68
C ILE A 229 -6.05 9.33 -4.92
N ASP A 230 -5.07 10.04 -5.46
CA ASP A 230 -5.23 11.42 -5.92
C ASP A 230 -5.61 11.41 -7.41
N PRO A 231 -6.86 11.70 -7.77
CA PRO A 231 -7.26 11.74 -9.17
C PRO A 231 -6.52 12.79 -10.00
N SER A 232 -6.01 13.85 -9.36
CA SER A 232 -5.28 14.92 -10.06
C SER A 232 -3.88 14.50 -10.52
N ALA A 233 -3.27 13.53 -9.85
CA ALA A 233 -1.99 12.96 -10.24
C ALA A 233 -2.10 12.02 -11.46
N TRP A 234 -3.32 11.57 -11.77
CA TRP A 234 -3.61 10.61 -12.84
C TRP A 234 -4.70 11.16 -13.78
N PRO A 235 -4.41 12.18 -14.60
CA PRO A 235 -5.40 12.83 -15.43
C PRO A 235 -5.99 11.87 -16.48
N ALA A 236 -7.30 12.02 -16.79
CA ALA A 236 -7.96 11.19 -17.78
C ALA A 236 -7.38 11.43 -19.18
N GLU A 237 -7.16 12.69 -19.49
CA GLU A 237 -6.60 13.13 -20.77
C GLU A 237 -5.09 13.35 -20.66
N GLU A 238 -4.39 13.14 -21.77
CA GLU A 238 -2.96 13.38 -21.84
C GLU A 238 -2.67 14.87 -21.68
N THR A 239 -1.76 15.19 -20.77
CA THR A 239 -1.30 16.57 -20.54
C THR A 239 -0.14 16.92 -21.47
N GLU A 240 0.09 18.23 -21.72
CA GLU A 240 1.24 18.69 -22.48
C GLU A 240 2.58 18.27 -21.83
N GLY A 241 2.65 18.31 -20.50
CA GLY A 241 3.84 17.88 -19.76
C GLY A 241 4.13 16.39 -19.96
N GLU A 242 3.09 15.56 -19.89
CA GLU A 242 3.17 14.11 -20.13
C GLU A 242 3.65 13.82 -21.56
N ARG A 243 3.11 14.51 -22.57
CA ARG A 243 3.55 14.38 -23.97
C ARG A 243 5.01 14.75 -24.16
N LYS A 244 5.46 15.86 -23.56
CA LYS A 244 6.87 16.29 -23.63
C LYS A 244 7.80 15.24 -23.03
N VAL A 245 7.42 14.67 -21.87
CA VAL A 245 8.18 13.59 -21.22
C VAL A 245 8.21 12.36 -22.10
N TRP A 246 7.07 11.93 -22.65
CA TRP A 246 6.99 10.79 -23.55
C TRP A 246 7.88 10.95 -24.79
N ASP A 247 7.90 12.12 -25.39
CA ASP A 247 8.72 12.40 -26.57
C ASP A 247 10.23 12.45 -26.25
N ALA A 248 10.57 12.85 -25.03
CA ALA A 248 11.95 12.93 -24.55
C ALA A 248 12.51 11.59 -24.01
N PHE A 249 11.71 10.53 -23.94
CA PHE A 249 12.16 9.23 -23.42
C PHE A 249 13.33 8.68 -24.25
N SER A 250 14.51 8.56 -23.64
CA SER A 250 15.73 8.10 -24.30
C SER A 250 15.68 6.63 -24.74
N HIS A 251 14.88 5.82 -24.05
CA HIS A 251 14.66 4.40 -24.33
C HIS A 251 13.16 4.12 -24.46
N LYS A 252 12.53 4.84 -25.40
CA LYS A 252 11.10 4.71 -25.68
C LYS A 252 10.77 3.28 -26.09
N PRO A 253 9.87 2.58 -25.37
CA PRO A 253 9.49 1.22 -25.76
C PRO A 253 8.72 1.21 -27.07
N THR A 254 8.89 0.15 -27.85
CA THR A 254 8.07 -0.09 -29.04
C THR A 254 6.63 -0.38 -28.61
N ILE A 255 5.66 0.31 -29.18
CA ILE A 255 4.22 0.09 -28.97
C ILE A 255 3.72 -0.98 -29.95
N PRO A 256 2.86 -1.94 -29.52
CA PRO A 256 2.33 -2.13 -28.16
C PRO A 256 3.29 -2.84 -27.22
N TYR A 257 3.22 -2.53 -25.91
CA TYR A 257 3.98 -3.21 -24.86
C TYR A 257 3.13 -3.46 -23.61
N LEU A 258 3.53 -4.47 -22.83
CA LEU A 258 2.97 -4.75 -21.50
C LEU A 258 3.78 -4.02 -20.43
N LEU A 259 3.12 -3.53 -19.40
CA LEU A 259 3.75 -2.79 -18.30
C LEU A 259 3.62 -3.55 -16.97
N THR A 260 4.69 -3.60 -16.21
CA THR A 260 4.66 -4.03 -14.80
C THR A 260 5.45 -3.06 -13.92
N ILE A 261 4.93 -2.72 -12.75
CA ILE A 261 5.53 -1.72 -11.85
C ILE A 261 5.72 -2.31 -10.46
N GLY A 262 6.91 -2.12 -9.88
CA GLY A 262 7.21 -2.51 -8.51
C GLY A 262 8.58 -3.17 -8.36
N ARG A 263 8.80 -3.80 -7.21
CA ARG A 263 10.07 -4.50 -6.96
C ARG A 263 10.07 -5.86 -7.62
N ALA A 264 10.95 -6.10 -8.60
CA ALA A 264 11.11 -7.41 -9.24
C ALA A 264 11.40 -8.50 -8.20
N GLY A 265 10.75 -9.65 -8.33
CA GLY A 265 10.95 -10.80 -7.46
C GLY A 265 9.73 -11.72 -7.37
N PHE A 266 9.87 -12.80 -6.62
CA PHE A 266 8.83 -13.83 -6.43
C PHE A 266 7.51 -13.26 -5.92
N MET A 267 7.55 -12.35 -4.95
CA MET A 267 6.36 -11.74 -4.36
C MET A 267 5.50 -11.00 -5.40
N LYS A 268 6.15 -10.33 -6.35
CA LYS A 268 5.46 -9.56 -7.41
C LYS A 268 5.16 -10.38 -8.67
N GLY A 269 5.53 -11.67 -8.69
CA GLY A 269 5.26 -12.54 -9.84
C GLY A 269 6.00 -12.14 -11.10
N SER A 270 7.23 -11.60 -10.95
CA SER A 270 7.98 -11.08 -12.09
C SER A 270 8.32 -12.13 -13.14
N LYS A 271 8.53 -13.38 -12.74
CA LYS A 271 8.71 -14.52 -13.66
C LYS A 271 7.44 -14.76 -14.48
N GLU A 272 6.30 -14.74 -13.83
CA GLU A 272 4.99 -14.92 -14.45
C GLU A 272 4.67 -13.81 -15.45
N ALA A 273 4.98 -12.55 -15.11
CA ALA A 273 4.82 -11.43 -16.03
C ALA A 273 5.68 -11.60 -17.29
N VAL A 274 6.93 -12.09 -17.14
CA VAL A 274 7.81 -12.41 -18.27
C VAL A 274 7.24 -13.53 -19.14
N GLN A 275 6.69 -14.59 -18.53
CA GLN A 275 6.07 -15.70 -19.27
C GLN A 275 4.84 -15.25 -20.07
N ILE A 276 3.99 -14.39 -19.49
CA ILE A 276 2.83 -13.82 -20.17
C ILE A 276 3.28 -12.98 -21.38
N ALA A 277 4.27 -12.11 -21.19
CA ALA A 277 4.79 -11.25 -22.28
C ALA A 277 5.37 -12.07 -23.43
N SER A 278 6.16 -13.08 -23.12
CA SER A 278 6.68 -14.04 -24.12
C SER A 278 5.55 -14.71 -24.90
N ALA A 279 4.57 -15.27 -24.21
CA ALA A 279 3.44 -15.97 -24.82
C ALA A 279 2.56 -15.04 -25.67
N ALA A 280 2.41 -13.79 -25.25
CA ALA A 280 1.68 -12.75 -25.97
C ALA A 280 2.49 -12.13 -27.12
N SER A 281 3.78 -12.44 -27.25
CA SER A 281 4.72 -11.85 -28.22
C SER A 281 4.76 -10.33 -28.16
N LEU A 282 4.70 -9.77 -26.94
CA LEU A 282 4.80 -8.33 -26.69
C LEU A 282 5.99 -8.01 -25.80
N PRO A 283 6.68 -6.87 -26.02
CA PRO A 283 7.69 -6.38 -25.10
C PRO A 283 7.10 -6.17 -23.69
N LEU A 284 7.90 -6.50 -22.65
CA LEU A 284 7.57 -6.19 -21.27
C LEU A 284 8.44 -5.03 -20.78
N VAL A 285 7.80 -3.95 -20.39
CA VAL A 285 8.44 -2.85 -19.67
C VAL A 285 8.27 -3.07 -18.18
N HIS A 286 9.38 -3.14 -17.45
CA HIS A 286 9.39 -3.23 -16.01
C HIS A 286 9.94 -1.94 -15.38
N VAL A 287 9.13 -1.27 -14.56
CA VAL A 287 9.55 -0.08 -13.81
C VAL A 287 9.78 -0.45 -12.35
N GLY A 288 11.01 -0.34 -11.90
CA GLY A 288 11.40 -0.56 -10.52
C GLY A 288 12.71 -1.34 -10.36
N GLY A 289 13.11 -1.49 -9.11
CA GLY A 289 14.30 -2.24 -8.71
C GLY A 289 13.98 -3.66 -8.26
N GLY A 290 14.85 -4.22 -7.41
CA GLY A 290 14.70 -5.59 -6.90
C GLY A 290 15.59 -6.58 -7.64
N GLU A 291 15.09 -7.78 -7.95
CA GLU A 291 15.82 -8.86 -8.61
C GLU A 291 15.81 -8.70 -10.14
N THR A 292 16.15 -7.51 -10.64
CA THR A 292 16.05 -7.19 -12.07
C THR A 292 16.99 -8.04 -12.94
N GLU A 293 18.18 -8.38 -12.45
CA GLU A 293 19.11 -9.26 -13.17
C GLU A 293 18.55 -10.68 -13.29
N GLU A 294 17.87 -11.17 -12.25
CA GLU A 294 17.18 -12.45 -12.32
C GLU A 294 16.01 -12.39 -13.32
N MET A 295 15.26 -11.28 -13.32
CA MET A 295 14.19 -11.06 -14.27
C MET A 295 14.70 -11.05 -15.73
N ARG A 296 15.88 -10.46 -16.00
CA ARG A 296 16.56 -10.53 -17.30
C ARG A 296 16.93 -11.97 -17.68
N ARG A 297 17.42 -12.78 -16.73
CA ARG A 297 17.70 -14.21 -16.99
C ARG A 297 16.43 -14.98 -17.33
N GLN A 298 15.33 -14.72 -16.64
CA GLN A 298 14.04 -15.31 -16.98
C GLN A 298 13.55 -14.85 -18.37
N ALA A 299 13.70 -13.59 -18.73
CA ALA A 299 13.35 -13.07 -20.04
C ALA A 299 14.12 -13.77 -21.17
N ASN A 300 15.43 -13.92 -21.01
CA ASN A 300 16.26 -14.68 -21.96
C ASN A 300 15.83 -16.15 -22.08
N LYS A 301 15.51 -16.79 -20.95
CA LYS A 301 15.06 -18.17 -20.89
C LYS A 301 13.75 -18.41 -21.64
N PHE A 302 12.81 -17.48 -21.55
CA PHE A 302 11.50 -17.57 -22.19
C PHE A 302 11.43 -16.87 -23.56
N GLY A 303 12.52 -16.23 -24.01
CA GLY A 303 12.56 -15.50 -25.28
C GLY A 303 11.71 -14.22 -25.27
N ALA A 304 11.52 -13.60 -24.11
CA ALA A 304 10.77 -12.37 -23.97
C ALA A 304 11.67 -11.14 -24.18
N GLU A 305 11.19 -10.13 -24.89
CA GLU A 305 11.81 -8.80 -24.90
C GLU A 305 11.50 -8.11 -23.57
N LEU A 306 12.53 -7.72 -22.82
CA LEU A 306 12.39 -7.06 -21.51
C LEU A 306 13.17 -5.75 -21.46
N ILE A 307 12.45 -4.67 -21.19
CA ILE A 307 13.01 -3.34 -20.92
C ILE A 307 12.87 -3.08 -19.43
N VAL A 308 13.99 -2.95 -18.72
CA VAL A 308 14.01 -2.61 -17.30
C VAL A 308 14.35 -1.13 -17.16
N MET A 309 13.43 -0.37 -16.60
CA MET A 309 13.61 1.02 -16.24
C MET A 309 13.87 1.12 -14.72
N PRO A 310 14.87 1.89 -14.31
CA PRO A 310 15.07 2.19 -12.89
C PRO A 310 13.86 2.98 -12.37
N ARG A 311 13.92 3.40 -11.12
CA ARG A 311 12.91 4.32 -10.61
C ARG A 311 12.94 5.62 -11.42
N ILE A 312 11.79 5.96 -11.99
CA ILE A 312 11.53 7.15 -12.81
C ILE A 312 10.58 8.09 -12.04
N ASP A 313 10.42 9.31 -12.51
CA ASP A 313 9.51 10.26 -11.87
C ASP A 313 8.02 9.93 -12.11
N GLU A 314 7.15 10.65 -11.42
CA GLU A 314 5.71 10.36 -11.46
C GLU A 314 5.11 10.65 -12.83
N LEU A 315 5.54 11.71 -13.49
CA LEU A 315 5.04 12.09 -14.82
C LEU A 315 5.50 11.09 -15.89
N GLU A 316 6.74 10.57 -15.77
CA GLU A 316 7.24 9.48 -16.61
C GLU A 316 6.43 8.19 -16.40
N ILE A 317 6.03 7.87 -15.16
CA ILE A 317 5.17 6.71 -14.87
C ILE A 317 3.80 6.88 -15.55
N VAL A 318 3.20 8.08 -15.45
CA VAL A 318 1.91 8.39 -16.08
C VAL A 318 2.00 8.19 -17.60
N ALA A 319 3.03 8.74 -18.23
CA ALA A 319 3.25 8.63 -19.67
C ALA A 319 3.45 7.18 -20.13
N LEU A 320 4.28 6.41 -19.40
CA LEU A 320 4.46 4.98 -19.68
C LEU A 320 3.17 4.19 -19.48
N MET A 321 2.42 4.50 -18.44
CA MET A 321 1.18 3.78 -18.14
C MET A 321 0.13 4.03 -19.22
N ARG A 322 -0.09 5.27 -19.63
CA ARG A 322 -1.05 5.65 -20.69
C ARG A 322 -0.76 4.98 -22.02
N ASN A 323 0.51 4.89 -22.40
CA ASN A 323 0.93 4.30 -23.67
C ASN A 323 1.06 2.78 -23.64
N ALA A 324 0.87 2.15 -22.49
CA ALA A 324 0.91 0.69 -22.35
C ALA A 324 -0.32 0.03 -23.01
N HIS A 325 -0.09 -1.13 -23.62
CA HIS A 325 -1.17 -1.98 -24.12
C HIS A 325 -2.04 -2.49 -22.98
N ALA A 326 -1.40 -2.95 -21.91
CA ALA A 326 -2.04 -3.34 -20.66
C ALA A 326 -1.04 -3.31 -19.50
N LEU A 327 -1.54 -3.07 -18.28
CA LEU A 327 -0.81 -3.30 -17.04
C LEU A 327 -0.97 -4.78 -16.63
N ILE A 328 0.15 -5.45 -16.35
CA ILE A 328 0.18 -6.82 -15.81
C ILE A 328 0.51 -6.78 -14.31
N ALA A 329 -0.34 -7.34 -13.48
CA ALA A 329 -0.12 -7.42 -12.03
C ALA A 329 -0.29 -8.85 -11.52
N THR A 330 0.83 -9.54 -11.32
CA THR A 330 0.93 -10.95 -10.91
C THR A 330 1.43 -11.13 -9.47
N ALA A 331 1.08 -10.19 -8.56
CA ALA A 331 1.58 -10.25 -7.19
C ALA A 331 0.86 -11.31 -6.35
N ARG A 332 1.65 -12.08 -5.54
CA ARG A 332 1.16 -13.15 -4.65
C ARG A 332 0.58 -12.66 -3.33
N THR A 333 0.91 -11.46 -2.92
CA THR A 333 0.45 -10.89 -1.65
C THR A 333 0.35 -9.38 -1.82
N GLU A 334 -0.68 -8.93 -2.52
CA GLU A 334 -0.97 -7.52 -2.68
C GLU A 334 -1.98 -7.06 -1.62
N GLY A 335 -1.69 -5.98 -0.93
CA GLY A 335 -2.59 -5.45 0.09
C GLY A 335 -3.85 -4.82 -0.50
N PHE A 336 -3.69 -3.98 -1.52
CA PHE A 336 -4.78 -3.25 -2.17
C PHE A 336 -4.69 -3.33 -3.70
N GLY A 337 -3.55 -2.94 -4.27
CA GLY A 337 -3.38 -2.84 -5.72
C GLY A 337 -3.58 -1.40 -6.21
N LEU A 338 -2.75 -0.47 -5.76
CA LEU A 338 -2.77 0.92 -6.23
C LEU A 338 -2.51 0.98 -7.74
N THR A 339 -1.52 0.25 -8.23
CA THR A 339 -1.10 0.32 -9.65
C THR A 339 -2.21 -0.02 -10.66
N PRO A 340 -3.05 -1.06 -10.49
CA PRO A 340 -4.21 -1.26 -11.34
C PRO A 340 -5.21 -0.11 -11.34
N MET A 341 -5.38 0.55 -10.20
CA MET A 341 -6.27 1.70 -10.09
C MET A 341 -5.68 2.92 -10.78
N GLU A 342 -4.37 3.16 -10.60
CA GLU A 342 -3.62 4.21 -11.30
C GLU A 342 -3.69 4.01 -12.82
N ALA A 343 -3.57 2.77 -13.30
CA ALA A 343 -3.73 2.42 -14.72
C ALA A 343 -5.14 2.75 -15.25
N ALA A 344 -6.18 2.40 -14.50
CA ALA A 344 -7.56 2.72 -14.88
C ALA A 344 -7.80 4.24 -14.99
N MET A 345 -7.15 5.04 -14.13
CA MET A 345 -7.26 6.51 -14.18
C MET A 345 -6.74 7.10 -15.49
N VAL A 346 -5.74 6.51 -16.13
CA VAL A 346 -5.12 6.99 -17.36
C VAL A 346 -5.53 6.23 -18.61
N GLY A 347 -6.53 5.37 -18.53
CA GLY A 347 -7.08 4.66 -19.70
C GLY A 347 -6.39 3.34 -20.04
N THR A 348 -5.59 2.78 -19.13
CA THR A 348 -4.86 1.55 -19.38
C THR A 348 -5.57 0.34 -18.73
N PRO A 349 -5.93 -0.70 -19.51
CA PRO A 349 -6.50 -1.92 -18.99
C PRO A 349 -5.59 -2.59 -17.98
N ALA A 350 -6.15 -3.01 -16.83
CA ALA A 350 -5.45 -3.75 -15.82
C ALA A 350 -5.79 -5.24 -15.88
N LEU A 351 -4.78 -6.07 -16.07
CA LEU A 351 -4.88 -7.52 -16.04
C LEU A 351 -4.19 -8.02 -14.77
N VAL A 352 -4.95 -8.60 -13.87
CA VAL A 352 -4.46 -8.95 -12.53
C VAL A 352 -4.75 -10.41 -12.18
N VAL A 353 -3.97 -11.01 -11.30
CA VAL A 353 -4.33 -12.30 -10.72
C VAL A 353 -5.58 -12.17 -9.85
N SER A 354 -6.47 -13.17 -9.91
CA SER A 354 -7.68 -13.21 -9.08
C SER A 354 -7.35 -13.61 -7.64
N ASP A 355 -6.57 -12.75 -6.95
CA ASP A 355 -6.07 -13.03 -5.60
C ASP A 355 -5.85 -11.72 -4.82
N CYS A 356 -5.82 -11.81 -3.50
CA CYS A 356 -5.45 -10.75 -2.56
C CYS A 356 -6.23 -9.43 -2.76
N GLY A 357 -5.54 -8.29 -2.61
CA GLY A 357 -6.12 -6.96 -2.73
C GLY A 357 -6.71 -6.63 -4.10
N PHE A 358 -6.24 -7.29 -5.16
CA PHE A 358 -6.78 -7.07 -6.50
C PHE A 358 -8.26 -7.42 -6.63
N THR A 359 -8.77 -8.36 -5.84
CA THR A 359 -10.19 -8.71 -5.82
C THR A 359 -11.10 -7.58 -5.35
N HIS A 360 -10.54 -6.57 -4.68
CA HIS A 360 -11.26 -5.39 -4.22
C HIS A 360 -11.16 -4.20 -5.18
N THR A 361 -10.14 -4.18 -6.03
CA THR A 361 -9.87 -3.06 -6.95
C THR A 361 -10.32 -3.33 -8.38
N VAL A 362 -10.18 -4.58 -8.83
CA VAL A 362 -10.59 -5.00 -10.19
C VAL A 362 -11.80 -5.93 -10.11
N THR A 363 -12.87 -5.59 -10.80
CA THR A 363 -14.03 -6.45 -11.06
C THR A 363 -13.88 -7.05 -12.46
N ASP A 364 -13.86 -8.38 -12.55
CA ASP A 364 -13.61 -9.09 -13.81
C ASP A 364 -14.59 -8.70 -14.90
N GLY A 365 -14.06 -8.32 -16.08
CA GLY A 365 -14.84 -7.91 -17.23
C GLY A 365 -15.51 -6.53 -17.12
N PHE A 366 -15.38 -5.82 -15.98
CA PHE A 366 -16.01 -4.52 -15.75
C PHE A 366 -15.00 -3.35 -15.80
N ASN A 367 -13.90 -3.44 -15.06
CA ASN A 367 -12.85 -2.41 -15.05
C ASN A 367 -11.45 -3.01 -15.23
N GLY A 368 -11.37 -4.19 -15.83
CA GLY A 368 -10.17 -4.96 -16.08
C GLY A 368 -10.46 -6.45 -16.09
N ARG A 369 -9.43 -7.29 -16.01
CA ARG A 369 -9.58 -8.73 -15.92
C ARG A 369 -8.93 -9.28 -14.66
N ARG A 370 -9.62 -10.19 -13.99
CA ARG A 370 -9.07 -11.04 -12.92
C ARG A 370 -8.87 -12.45 -13.46
N LEU A 371 -7.64 -12.92 -13.48
CA LEU A 371 -7.22 -14.15 -14.14
C LEU A 371 -6.64 -15.14 -13.14
N SER A 372 -6.69 -16.42 -13.46
CA SER A 372 -6.03 -17.45 -12.67
C SER A 372 -4.50 -17.29 -12.73
N TRP A 373 -3.80 -17.91 -11.77
CA TRP A 373 -2.33 -17.91 -11.77
C TRP A 373 -1.79 -18.52 -13.06
N PRO A 374 -0.83 -17.86 -13.74
CA PRO A 374 -0.26 -18.34 -15.01
C PRO A 374 0.81 -19.42 -14.78
N ASN A 375 0.46 -20.46 -14.05
CA ASN A 375 1.35 -21.58 -13.69
C ASN A 375 1.07 -22.86 -14.49
N THR A 376 0.14 -22.82 -15.42
CA THR A 376 -0.21 -23.90 -16.35
C THR A 376 -0.33 -23.32 -17.77
N GLU A 377 -0.24 -24.15 -18.79
CA GLU A 377 -0.45 -23.73 -20.19
C GLU A 377 -1.81 -23.06 -20.36
N LYS A 378 -2.87 -23.67 -19.84
CA LYS A 378 -4.22 -23.10 -19.88
C LYS A 378 -4.28 -21.73 -19.18
N GLY A 379 -3.62 -21.57 -18.04
CA GLY A 379 -3.53 -20.28 -17.33
C GLY A 379 -2.83 -19.22 -18.20
N ILE A 380 -1.73 -19.55 -18.84
CA ILE A 380 -1.04 -18.63 -19.77
C ILE A 380 -1.93 -18.27 -20.97
N GLU A 381 -2.65 -19.22 -21.56
CA GLU A 381 -3.60 -18.95 -22.64
C GLU A 381 -4.71 -17.98 -22.23
N GLU A 382 -5.21 -18.08 -21.00
CA GLU A 382 -6.21 -17.13 -20.47
C GLU A 382 -5.64 -15.70 -20.43
N TRP A 383 -4.38 -15.56 -19.98
CA TRP A 383 -3.70 -14.25 -19.98
C TRP A 383 -3.48 -13.72 -21.41
N VAL A 384 -3.07 -14.56 -22.35
CA VAL A 384 -2.89 -14.14 -23.78
C VAL A 384 -4.22 -13.65 -24.36
N LYS A 385 -5.32 -14.35 -24.12
CA LYS A 385 -6.65 -13.91 -24.55
C LYS A 385 -7.04 -12.57 -23.91
N ALA A 386 -6.74 -12.37 -22.64
CA ALA A 386 -7.01 -11.11 -21.95
C ALA A 386 -6.14 -9.96 -22.48
N VAL A 387 -4.88 -10.23 -22.82
CA VAL A 387 -4.00 -9.27 -23.49
C VAL A 387 -4.57 -8.88 -24.87
N GLN A 388 -5.04 -9.83 -25.67
CA GLN A 388 -5.69 -9.54 -26.96
C GLN A 388 -6.96 -8.70 -26.77
N GLN A 389 -7.80 -9.05 -25.78
CA GLN A 389 -9.02 -8.30 -25.43
C GLN A 389 -8.70 -6.86 -25.01
N ALA A 390 -7.61 -6.64 -24.27
CA ALA A 390 -7.15 -5.31 -23.85
C ALA A 390 -6.75 -4.39 -25.03
N GLY A 391 -6.55 -4.93 -26.22
CA GLY A 391 -6.28 -4.18 -27.45
C GLY A 391 -7.54 -3.63 -28.14
N ASP A 392 -8.73 -4.04 -27.75
CA ASP A 392 -9.98 -3.53 -28.27
C ASP A 392 -10.26 -2.12 -27.69
N GLU A 393 -10.38 -1.13 -28.55
CA GLU A 393 -10.54 0.27 -28.15
C GLU A 393 -11.85 0.50 -27.35
N THR A 394 -12.92 -0.17 -27.72
CA THR A 394 -14.21 -0.06 -27.03
C THR A 394 -14.09 -0.58 -25.60
N ILE A 395 -13.47 -1.74 -25.45
CA ILE A 395 -13.23 -2.37 -24.14
C ILE A 395 -12.30 -1.51 -23.28
N ARG A 396 -11.25 -0.94 -23.88
CA ARG A 396 -10.34 -0.03 -23.14
C ARG A 396 -11.08 1.16 -22.55
N ILE A 397 -11.93 1.81 -23.36
CA ILE A 397 -12.72 2.96 -22.93
C ILE A 397 -13.72 2.55 -21.83
N GLU A 398 -14.45 1.46 -22.02
CA GLU A 398 -15.41 0.96 -21.01
C GLU A 398 -14.74 0.66 -19.68
N TRP A 399 -13.66 -0.11 -19.68
CA TRP A 399 -12.96 -0.48 -18.44
C TRP A 399 -12.30 0.70 -17.74
N SER A 400 -11.76 1.65 -18.52
CA SER A 400 -11.18 2.86 -17.97
C SER A 400 -12.23 3.72 -17.28
N ASN A 401 -13.35 3.98 -17.94
CA ASN A 401 -14.44 4.78 -17.38
C ASN A 401 -14.99 4.14 -16.09
N ALA A 402 -15.28 2.85 -16.13
CA ALA A 402 -15.76 2.10 -14.97
C ALA A 402 -14.77 2.09 -13.80
N GLY A 403 -13.47 1.92 -14.11
CA GLY A 403 -12.42 1.96 -13.11
C GLY A 403 -12.25 3.34 -12.49
N ARG A 404 -12.31 4.39 -13.31
CA ARG A 404 -12.23 5.78 -12.85
C ARG A 404 -13.41 6.16 -11.96
N GLU A 405 -14.64 5.84 -12.37
CA GLU A 405 -15.85 6.08 -11.60
C GLU A 405 -15.74 5.41 -10.21
N ARG A 406 -15.36 4.15 -10.19
CA ARG A 406 -15.16 3.40 -8.94
C ARG A 406 -14.14 4.04 -7.99
N ILE A 407 -13.05 4.63 -8.53
CA ILE A 407 -12.06 5.34 -7.72
C ILE A 407 -12.67 6.59 -7.12
N LEU A 408 -13.36 7.37 -7.94
CA LEU A 408 -13.96 8.63 -7.51
C LEU A 408 -15.05 8.43 -6.44
N GLU A 409 -15.78 7.32 -6.51
CA GLU A 409 -16.84 6.98 -5.56
C GLU A 409 -16.32 6.43 -4.21
N ARG A 410 -15.07 5.90 -4.12
CA ARG A 410 -14.68 5.08 -2.97
C ARG A 410 -13.28 5.32 -2.43
N PHE A 411 -12.32 5.66 -3.30
CA PHE A 411 -10.91 5.53 -2.98
C PHE A 411 -10.13 6.85 -3.04
N THR A 412 -10.83 7.98 -2.98
CA THR A 412 -10.15 9.29 -2.93
C THR A 412 -9.61 9.60 -1.54
N ALA A 413 -8.69 10.55 -1.47
CA ALA A 413 -8.18 11.08 -0.20
C ALA A 413 -9.31 11.61 0.71
N ALA A 414 -10.40 12.14 0.14
CA ALA A 414 -11.56 12.59 0.89
C ALA A 414 -12.28 11.43 1.61
N HIS A 415 -12.42 10.26 0.96
CA HIS A 415 -13.01 9.06 1.58
C HIS A 415 -12.15 8.53 2.72
N GLN A 416 -10.82 8.49 2.54
CA GLN A 416 -9.93 8.07 3.62
C GLN A 416 -9.99 9.02 4.82
N ALA A 417 -9.97 10.33 4.56
CA ALA A 417 -10.05 11.34 5.62
C ALA A 417 -11.40 11.32 6.34
N GLU A 418 -12.51 11.08 5.64
CA GLU A 418 -13.82 10.87 6.22
C GLU A 418 -13.86 9.62 7.10
N GLY A 419 -13.32 8.50 6.61
CA GLY A 419 -13.25 7.25 7.37
C GLY A 419 -12.46 7.41 8.68
N LEU A 420 -11.30 8.05 8.64
CA LEU A 420 -10.52 8.36 9.83
C LEU A 420 -11.31 9.26 10.81
N ALA A 421 -11.97 10.31 10.28
CA ALA A 421 -12.75 11.23 11.10
C ALA A 421 -13.92 10.52 11.80
N ARG A 422 -14.68 9.69 11.09
CA ARG A 422 -15.77 8.88 11.66
C ARG A 422 -15.27 7.92 12.74
N GLY A 423 -14.17 7.24 12.49
CA GLY A 423 -13.56 6.33 13.47
C GLY A 423 -13.09 7.04 14.75
N LEU A 424 -12.51 8.23 14.63
CA LEU A 424 -12.10 9.04 15.78
C LEU A 424 -13.30 9.70 16.49
N ALA A 425 -14.31 10.15 15.76
CA ALA A 425 -15.57 10.68 16.33
C ALA A 425 -16.29 9.60 17.16
N ALA A 426 -16.33 8.35 16.70
CA ALA A 426 -16.89 7.22 17.46
C ALA A 426 -16.15 6.98 18.80
N MET A 427 -14.87 7.36 18.88
CA MET A 427 -14.10 7.34 20.13
C MET A 427 -14.34 8.57 21.01
N GLY A 428 -15.09 9.58 20.54
CA GLY A 428 -15.44 10.79 21.28
C GLY A 428 -14.58 12.01 20.96
N VAL A 429 -13.84 11.98 19.86
CA VAL A 429 -13.09 13.15 19.39
C VAL A 429 -14.06 14.11 18.70
N ASP A 430 -14.02 15.40 19.06
CA ASP A 430 -14.81 16.44 18.41
C ASP A 430 -14.16 16.83 17.06
N VAL A 431 -14.51 16.08 16.02
CA VAL A 431 -14.05 16.29 14.65
C VAL A 431 -15.22 16.38 13.68
N LYS A 432 -15.12 17.28 12.73
CA LYS A 432 -16.14 17.46 11.70
C LYS A 432 -16.14 16.27 10.73
N THR A 433 -17.26 15.56 10.67
CA THR A 433 -17.61 14.60 9.63
C THR A 433 -18.46 15.26 8.55
N THR A 434 -18.58 14.62 7.40
CA THR A 434 -19.37 15.09 6.26
C THR A 434 -20.42 14.04 5.87
N ASP A 435 -21.36 14.44 4.99
CA ASP A 435 -22.36 13.53 4.41
C ASP A 435 -21.80 12.74 3.22
N LEU A 436 -20.47 12.65 3.08
CA LEU A 436 -19.85 11.85 2.03
C LEU A 436 -20.31 10.40 2.15
N GLU A 437 -20.84 9.87 1.05
CA GLU A 437 -21.29 8.49 0.98
C GLU A 437 -20.09 7.54 1.12
N MET A 438 -20.17 6.64 2.09
CA MET A 438 -19.13 5.65 2.36
C MET A 438 -19.65 4.29 1.94
N LEU A 439 -19.37 3.91 0.70
CA LEU A 439 -19.82 2.64 0.16
C LEU A 439 -19.07 1.46 0.78
N PRO A 440 -19.75 0.35 1.09
CA PRO A 440 -19.08 -0.85 1.60
C PRO A 440 -18.15 -1.45 0.55
N GLY A 441 -17.05 -2.04 1.01
CA GLY A 441 -16.17 -2.82 0.17
C GLY A 441 -16.91 -4.03 -0.41
N LEU A 442 -16.55 -4.44 -1.63
CA LEU A 442 -17.03 -5.72 -2.15
C LEU A 442 -16.38 -6.83 -1.33
N ASP A 443 -17.20 -7.75 -0.83
CA ASP A 443 -16.70 -9.01 -0.31
C ASP A 443 -16.34 -9.89 -1.53
N PRO A 444 -15.09 -10.24 -1.75
CA PRO A 444 -14.77 -11.23 -2.76
C PRO A 444 -15.38 -12.55 -2.27
N ALA A 445 -16.42 -13.00 -2.94
CA ALA A 445 -16.98 -14.33 -2.75
C ALA A 445 -15.94 -15.42 -3.09
#